data_be196d8b421bf5004b0883a8b93ecfa3
#
_entry.id   be196d8b421bf5004b0883a8b93ecfa3
#
_cell.length_a   1.000
_cell.length_b   1.000
_cell.length_c   1.000
_cell.angle_alpha   90.00
_cell.angle_beta   90.00
_cell.angle_gamma   90.00
#
_symmetry.space_group_name_H-M   'P 1'
#
loop_
_entity.id
_entity.type
_entity.pdbx_description
1 polymer ?
#
loop_
_entity_poly.entity_id
_entity_poly.type
_entity_poly.pdbx_seq_one_letter_code
_entity_poly.pdbx_strand_id
1 'polypeptide(L)'
;VLFRSPNPQVVQLISSQLDVDRMDYLLRDAYFTGTKYGEFDIDRILRTMKPTVTGIAFDIAGMHAVEDYVVSRYQMYLQVYFHPVSRGMEVLLEHLLHRARELYLNAHDSERDFVGPLLQPLFSGESLSVADYLKLDDHVFMTYINMWRNHPDAILSDLSRRFLDRKPLKSIVIDDNTAPLLEDLEKLVAYAGYNPAYYTARNDAYDLPYDDYKPNVAKPRTQIDFLLGDGTHRELSELSPLVAAIKGQVSFDKRFFFPKDMLNIEPDELFADTFKTFRSYIHNNALTTPNPES
;
A
#
# COMPACT_ATOMS: atom_id res chain seq x y z
N VAL A 1 -9.74 -4.38 -22.90
CA VAL A 1 -9.50 -4.86 -24.28
C VAL A 1 -8.05 -5.30 -24.44
N LEU A 2 -7.05 -4.50 -24.07
CA LEU A 2 -5.61 -4.81 -24.24
C LEU A 2 -5.16 -6.04 -23.43
N PHE A 3 -5.65 -6.22 -22.17
CA PHE A 3 -5.35 -7.40 -21.34
C PHE A 3 -5.89 -8.75 -21.90
N ARG A 4 -6.74 -8.68 -22.93
CA ARG A 4 -7.32 -9.84 -23.61
C ARG A 4 -7.00 -9.84 -25.10
N SER A 5 -5.91 -9.19 -25.49
CA SER A 5 -5.42 -9.21 -26.87
C SER A 5 -5.06 -10.64 -27.28
N PRO A 6 -5.37 -11.09 -28.52
CA PRO A 6 -4.86 -12.35 -29.02
C PRO A 6 -3.33 -12.32 -29.27
N ASN A 7 -2.71 -11.13 -29.26
CA ASN A 7 -1.28 -10.98 -29.41
C ASN A 7 -0.61 -11.01 -28.02
N PRO A 8 0.19 -12.04 -27.68
CA PRO A 8 0.84 -12.15 -26.37
C PRO A 8 1.84 -11.04 -26.10
N GLN A 9 2.46 -10.46 -27.12
CA GLN A 9 3.37 -9.33 -26.96
C GLN A 9 2.65 -8.09 -26.42
N VAL A 10 1.43 -7.80 -26.92
CA VAL A 10 0.60 -6.69 -26.44
C VAL A 10 0.18 -6.93 -24.98
N VAL A 11 -0.23 -8.13 -24.64
CA VAL A 11 -0.59 -8.47 -23.26
C VAL A 11 0.60 -8.28 -22.33
N GLN A 12 1.78 -8.73 -22.74
CA GLN A 12 3.00 -8.64 -21.93
C GLN A 12 3.47 -7.18 -21.75
N LEU A 13 3.36 -6.33 -22.77
CA LEU A 13 3.65 -4.91 -22.65
C LEU A 13 2.77 -4.18 -21.64
N ILE A 14 1.53 -4.63 -21.46
CA ILE A 14 0.54 -3.97 -20.60
C ILE A 14 0.43 -4.62 -19.22
N SER A 15 0.78 -5.89 -19.08
CA SER A 15 0.63 -6.62 -17.83
C SER A 15 1.63 -7.76 -17.71
N SER A 16 2.82 -7.45 -17.23
CA SER A 16 3.89 -8.42 -16.97
C SER A 16 4.73 -8.01 -15.77
N GLN A 17 5.83 -8.70 -15.52
CA GLN A 17 6.82 -8.30 -14.50
C GLN A 17 7.57 -7.02 -14.91
N LEU A 18 7.76 -6.82 -16.20
CA LEU A 18 8.38 -5.64 -16.80
C LEU A 18 7.44 -5.12 -17.90
N ASP A 19 6.50 -4.28 -17.53
CA ASP A 19 5.52 -3.66 -18.41
C ASP A 19 5.66 -2.14 -18.42
N VAL A 20 4.99 -1.51 -19.40
CA VAL A 20 5.10 -0.06 -19.62
C VAL A 20 4.52 0.76 -18.47
N ASP A 21 3.49 0.27 -17.80
CA ASP A 21 2.87 0.95 -16.67
C ASP A 21 3.84 1.01 -15.47
N ARG A 22 4.47 -0.13 -15.15
CA ARG A 22 5.47 -0.19 -14.07
C ARG A 22 6.70 0.66 -14.38
N MET A 23 7.20 0.62 -15.61
CA MET A 23 8.34 1.47 -16.01
C MET A 23 8.00 2.96 -15.88
N ASP A 24 6.78 3.37 -16.25
CA ASP A 24 6.34 4.75 -16.14
C ASP A 24 6.21 5.17 -14.66
N TYR A 25 5.41 4.44 -13.87
CA TYR A 25 5.14 4.90 -12.53
C TYR A 25 6.37 4.87 -11.61
N LEU A 26 7.29 3.90 -11.76
CA LEU A 26 8.51 3.88 -10.96
C LEU A 26 9.35 5.14 -11.15
N LEU A 27 9.57 5.54 -12.41
CA LEU A 27 10.33 6.76 -12.73
C LEU A 27 9.58 8.02 -12.26
N ARG A 28 8.30 8.09 -12.52
CA ARG A 28 7.45 9.24 -12.16
C ARG A 28 7.33 9.39 -10.65
N ASP A 29 7.10 8.29 -9.92
CA ASP A 29 6.99 8.32 -8.48
C ASP A 29 8.32 8.63 -7.81
N ALA A 30 9.46 8.12 -8.34
CA ALA A 30 10.78 8.50 -7.87
C ALA A 30 11.00 10.02 -8.01
N TYR A 31 10.62 10.59 -9.15
CA TYR A 31 10.71 12.02 -9.38
C TYR A 31 9.86 12.84 -8.39
N PHE A 32 8.58 12.50 -8.23
CA PHE A 32 7.67 13.26 -7.37
C PHE A 32 7.91 13.06 -5.87
N THR A 33 8.46 11.91 -5.46
CA THR A 33 8.85 11.66 -4.07
C THR A 33 10.24 12.21 -3.73
N GLY A 34 11.02 12.60 -4.75
CA GLY A 34 12.38 13.10 -4.58
C GLY A 34 13.39 12.02 -4.21
N THR A 35 13.07 10.74 -4.47
CA THR A 35 13.97 9.61 -4.22
C THR A 35 14.74 9.24 -5.49
N LYS A 36 15.84 8.50 -5.33
CA LYS A 36 16.59 7.93 -6.45
C LYS A 36 16.42 6.42 -6.60
N TYR A 37 15.60 5.83 -5.76
CA TYR A 37 15.40 4.38 -5.73
C TYR A 37 14.72 3.82 -6.98
N GLY A 38 13.88 4.61 -7.66
CA GLY A 38 13.16 4.18 -8.85
C GLY A 38 13.85 4.57 -10.18
N GLU A 39 15.07 5.09 -10.14
CA GLU A 39 15.83 5.43 -11.35
C GLU A 39 16.47 4.16 -11.94
N PHE A 40 16.31 3.92 -13.25
CA PHE A 40 16.91 2.83 -14.02
C PHE A 40 17.02 3.21 -15.49
N ASP A 41 17.86 2.51 -16.28
CA ASP A 41 18.10 2.80 -17.70
C ASP A 41 16.97 2.24 -18.59
N ILE A 42 15.85 2.98 -18.65
CA ILE A 42 14.70 2.63 -19.51
C ILE A 42 15.08 2.57 -20.99
N ASP A 43 15.95 3.46 -21.47
CA ASP A 43 16.37 3.48 -22.87
C ASP A 43 17.12 2.22 -23.28
N ARG A 44 17.93 1.69 -22.37
CA ARG A 44 18.64 0.44 -22.58
C ARG A 44 17.67 -0.75 -22.58
N ILE A 45 16.69 -0.77 -21.67
CA ILE A 45 15.65 -1.80 -21.64
C ILE A 45 14.90 -1.82 -22.98
N LEU A 46 14.39 -0.67 -23.42
CA LEU A 46 13.62 -0.56 -24.67
C LEU A 46 14.44 -0.98 -25.91
N ARG A 47 15.72 -0.59 -25.98
CA ARG A 47 16.60 -0.97 -27.10
C ARG A 47 16.94 -2.46 -27.16
N THR A 48 16.89 -3.16 -26.03
CA THR A 48 17.22 -4.58 -25.96
C THR A 48 15.99 -5.50 -26.01
N MET A 49 14.79 -4.91 -26.03
CA MET A 49 13.53 -5.64 -26.16
C MET A 49 13.42 -6.30 -27.53
N LYS A 50 13.07 -7.59 -27.56
CA LYS A 50 12.93 -8.43 -28.75
C LYS A 50 11.54 -9.07 -28.78
N PRO A 51 10.75 -8.86 -29.85
CA PRO A 51 9.52 -9.60 -30.03
C PRO A 51 9.82 -11.06 -30.33
N THR A 52 9.04 -11.95 -29.73
CA THR A 52 9.10 -13.40 -29.96
C THR A 52 7.72 -13.94 -30.33
N VAL A 53 7.62 -15.17 -30.75
CA VAL A 53 6.32 -15.81 -31.07
C VAL A 53 5.44 -15.92 -29.81
N THR A 54 6.03 -16.11 -28.65
CA THR A 54 5.31 -16.34 -27.39
C THR A 54 5.15 -15.06 -26.55
N GLY A 55 5.77 -13.94 -26.95
CA GLY A 55 5.73 -12.69 -26.17
C GLY A 55 6.93 -11.78 -26.47
N ILE A 56 7.54 -11.28 -25.41
CA ILE A 56 8.72 -10.41 -25.44
C ILE A 56 9.84 -11.07 -24.63
N ALA A 57 11.02 -11.11 -25.21
CA ALA A 57 12.27 -11.40 -24.52
C ALA A 57 13.20 -10.18 -24.59
N PHE A 58 14.29 -10.20 -23.85
CA PHE A 58 15.34 -9.17 -23.87
C PHE A 58 16.65 -9.76 -24.37
N ASP A 59 17.39 -8.99 -25.13
CA ASP A 59 18.74 -9.37 -25.52
C ASP A 59 19.62 -9.45 -24.26
N ILE A 60 20.50 -10.48 -24.19
CA ILE A 60 21.40 -10.67 -23.03
C ILE A 60 22.26 -9.43 -22.74
N ALA A 61 22.56 -8.61 -23.75
CA ALA A 61 23.29 -7.35 -23.58
C ALA A 61 22.53 -6.31 -22.75
N GLY A 62 21.22 -6.50 -22.53
CA GLY A 62 20.37 -5.65 -21.68
C GLY A 62 20.21 -6.17 -20.25
N MET A 63 20.81 -7.30 -19.87
CA MET A 63 20.57 -7.98 -18.60
C MET A 63 20.73 -7.05 -17.39
N HIS A 64 21.80 -6.29 -17.32
CA HIS A 64 22.06 -5.42 -16.16
C HIS A 64 21.07 -4.26 -16.05
N ALA A 65 20.53 -3.74 -17.17
CA ALA A 65 19.49 -2.70 -17.12
C ALA A 65 18.16 -3.25 -16.60
N VAL A 66 17.82 -4.50 -16.96
CA VAL A 66 16.63 -5.19 -16.44
C VAL A 66 16.82 -5.60 -14.98
N GLU A 67 18.01 -6.04 -14.60
CA GLU A 67 18.38 -6.32 -13.20
C GLU A 67 18.22 -5.06 -12.33
N ASP A 68 18.75 -3.93 -12.79
CA ASP A 68 18.63 -2.63 -12.12
C ASP A 68 17.17 -2.20 -11.96
N TYR A 69 16.33 -2.39 -12.99
CA TYR A 69 14.88 -2.17 -12.87
C TYR A 69 14.22 -3.01 -11.76
N VAL A 70 14.55 -4.30 -11.66
CA VAL A 70 13.98 -5.18 -10.61
C VAL A 70 14.42 -4.73 -9.22
N VAL A 71 15.69 -4.32 -9.07
CA VAL A 71 16.23 -3.78 -7.82
C VAL A 71 15.58 -2.43 -7.48
N SER A 72 15.45 -1.54 -8.45
CA SER A 72 14.77 -0.24 -8.29
C SER A 72 13.33 -0.42 -7.84
N ARG A 73 12.60 -1.34 -8.45
CA ARG A 73 11.24 -1.70 -8.04
C ARG A 73 11.20 -2.18 -6.58
N TYR A 74 12.09 -3.11 -6.21
CA TYR A 74 12.19 -3.59 -4.84
C TYR A 74 12.43 -2.47 -3.83
N GLN A 75 13.37 -1.58 -4.13
CA GLN A 75 13.69 -0.43 -3.28
C GLN A 75 12.50 0.55 -3.17
N MET A 76 11.80 0.85 -4.26
CA MET A 76 10.61 1.71 -4.24
C MET A 76 9.50 1.12 -3.37
N TYR A 77 9.28 -0.20 -3.42
CA TYR A 77 8.31 -0.85 -2.54
C TYR A 77 8.68 -0.67 -1.07
N LEU A 78 9.92 -0.91 -0.69
CA LEU A 78 10.37 -0.78 0.70
C LEU A 78 10.35 0.68 1.20
N GLN A 79 10.83 1.61 0.39
CA GLN A 79 11.12 2.97 0.83
C GLN A 79 9.98 3.96 0.58
N VAL A 80 9.09 3.69 -0.35
CA VAL A 80 8.02 4.59 -0.77
C VAL A 80 6.64 3.98 -0.51
N TYR A 81 6.31 2.87 -1.19
CA TYR A 81 4.94 2.35 -1.16
C TYR A 81 4.59 1.71 0.19
N PHE A 82 5.52 1.00 0.83
CA PHE A 82 5.32 0.41 2.17
C PHE A 82 5.89 1.27 3.29
N HIS A 83 6.23 2.53 2.99
CA HIS A 83 6.68 3.42 4.05
C HIS A 83 5.59 3.56 5.13
N PRO A 84 5.96 3.44 6.43
CA PRO A 84 4.98 3.44 7.54
C PRO A 84 4.01 4.61 7.54
N VAL A 85 4.46 5.80 7.13
CA VAL A 85 3.62 7.01 7.05
C VAL A 85 2.60 6.90 5.92
N SER A 86 2.99 6.40 4.74
CA SER A 86 2.08 6.19 3.60
C SER A 86 0.99 5.18 3.98
N ARG A 87 1.40 4.06 4.57
CA ARG A 87 0.46 3.03 5.06
C ARG A 87 -0.46 3.56 6.16
N GLY A 88 0.07 4.42 7.05
CA GLY A 88 -0.74 5.08 8.08
C GLY A 88 -1.80 6.04 7.52
N MET A 89 -1.52 6.69 6.38
CA MET A 89 -2.49 7.52 5.67
C MET A 89 -3.55 6.68 4.95
N GLU A 90 -3.17 5.54 4.36
CA GLU A 90 -4.11 4.60 3.74
C GLU A 90 -5.11 4.05 4.77
N VAL A 91 -4.62 3.56 5.91
CA VAL A 91 -5.47 3.09 7.02
C VAL A 91 -6.40 4.19 7.50
N LEU A 92 -5.89 5.41 7.64
CA LEU A 92 -6.69 6.56 8.06
C LEU A 92 -7.82 6.87 7.04
N LEU A 93 -7.51 6.82 5.74
CA LEU A 93 -8.49 7.02 4.68
C LEU A 93 -9.55 5.92 4.66
N GLU A 94 -9.14 4.66 4.80
CA GLU A 94 -10.04 3.51 4.87
C GLU A 94 -11.03 3.67 6.03
N HIS A 95 -10.55 3.97 7.23
CA HIS A 95 -11.39 4.17 8.40
C HIS A 95 -12.33 5.36 8.27
N LEU A 96 -11.86 6.45 7.68
CA LEU A 96 -12.65 7.64 7.38
C LEU A 96 -13.81 7.32 6.44
N LEU A 97 -13.52 6.65 5.32
CA LEU A 97 -14.55 6.26 4.35
C LEU A 97 -15.51 5.20 4.94
N HIS A 98 -14.99 4.27 5.73
CA HIS A 98 -15.82 3.28 6.43
C HIS A 98 -16.78 3.96 7.40
N ARG A 99 -16.31 4.95 8.20
CA ARG A 99 -17.18 5.70 9.11
C ARG A 99 -18.22 6.51 8.37
N ALA A 100 -17.84 7.20 7.30
CA ALA A 100 -18.78 7.95 6.47
C ALA A 100 -19.87 7.04 5.89
N ARG A 101 -19.48 5.86 5.38
CA ARG A 101 -20.43 4.86 4.86
C ARG A 101 -21.36 4.33 5.95
N GLU A 102 -20.83 4.01 7.13
CA GLU A 102 -21.65 3.53 8.25
C GLU A 102 -22.71 4.56 8.67
N LEU A 103 -22.31 5.82 8.82
CA LEU A 103 -23.23 6.91 9.12
C LEU A 103 -24.30 7.07 8.04
N TYR A 104 -23.91 7.02 6.77
CA TYR A 104 -24.84 7.11 5.64
C TYR A 104 -25.88 6.00 5.63
N LEU A 105 -25.46 4.74 5.87
CA LEU A 105 -26.38 3.59 5.87
C LEU A 105 -27.35 3.60 7.05
N ASN A 106 -26.93 4.15 8.20
CA ASN A 106 -27.75 4.23 9.41
C ASN A 106 -28.57 5.51 9.52
N ALA A 107 -28.33 6.52 8.66
CA ALA A 107 -29.04 7.79 8.67
C ALA A 107 -30.43 7.70 8.03
N HIS A 108 -31.37 8.53 8.49
CA HIS A 108 -32.61 8.78 7.78
C HIS A 108 -32.32 9.57 6.48
N ASP A 109 -33.23 9.48 5.50
CA ASP A 109 -33.04 10.11 4.19
C ASP A 109 -32.72 11.61 4.27
N SER A 110 -33.37 12.33 5.21
CA SER A 110 -33.15 13.77 5.45
C SER A 110 -31.75 14.10 6.04
N GLU A 111 -31.01 13.12 6.50
CA GLU A 111 -29.69 13.27 7.15
C GLU A 111 -28.54 12.79 6.26
N ARG A 112 -28.84 12.32 5.06
CA ARG A 112 -27.85 11.76 4.10
C ARG A 112 -27.13 12.79 3.24
N ASP A 113 -27.50 14.07 3.36
CA ASP A 113 -26.99 15.16 2.51
C ASP A 113 -25.48 15.41 2.63
N PHE A 114 -24.83 14.87 3.69
CA PHE A 114 -23.38 14.95 3.83
C PHE A 114 -22.62 14.06 2.83
N VAL A 115 -23.31 13.15 2.12
CA VAL A 115 -22.79 12.31 1.06
C VAL A 115 -23.47 12.68 -0.25
N GLY A 116 -22.73 13.23 -1.18
CA GLY A 116 -23.29 13.67 -2.46
C GLY A 116 -23.56 12.52 -3.43
N PRO A 117 -24.30 12.81 -4.51
CA PRO A 117 -24.89 11.81 -5.41
C PRO A 117 -23.87 10.88 -6.10
N LEU A 118 -22.60 11.30 -6.23
CA LEU A 118 -21.56 10.44 -6.82
C LEU A 118 -21.06 9.36 -5.85
N LEU A 119 -21.07 9.59 -4.53
CA LEU A 119 -20.62 8.62 -3.54
C LEU A 119 -21.76 7.74 -3.01
N GLN A 120 -23.01 8.20 -3.07
CA GLN A 120 -24.17 7.46 -2.55
C GLN A 120 -24.28 6.03 -3.11
N PRO A 121 -24.18 5.79 -4.44
CA PRO A 121 -24.22 4.43 -4.98
C PRO A 121 -23.10 3.53 -4.45
N LEU A 122 -21.87 4.07 -4.28
CA LEU A 122 -20.77 3.32 -3.71
C LEU A 122 -21.04 2.91 -2.27
N PHE A 123 -21.64 3.79 -1.48
CA PHE A 123 -21.96 3.51 -0.09
C PHE A 123 -23.13 2.54 0.06
N SER A 124 -24.14 2.63 -0.81
CA SER A 124 -25.27 1.70 -0.87
C SER A 124 -24.91 0.34 -1.46
N GLY A 125 -23.78 0.22 -2.19
CA GLY A 125 -23.44 -0.98 -2.95
C GLY A 125 -24.17 -1.10 -4.28
N GLU A 126 -24.69 0.00 -4.81
CA GLU A 126 -25.35 0.08 -6.11
C GLU A 126 -24.35 0.18 -7.26
N SER A 127 -24.80 -0.19 -8.46
CA SER A 127 -23.98 -0.08 -9.65
C SER A 127 -23.88 1.37 -10.12
N LEU A 128 -22.66 1.84 -10.36
CA LEU A 128 -22.40 3.11 -11.04
C LEU A 128 -22.41 2.92 -12.56
N SER A 129 -22.90 3.91 -13.29
CA SER A 129 -22.63 3.99 -14.72
C SER A 129 -21.13 4.24 -14.95
N VAL A 130 -20.60 3.82 -16.10
CA VAL A 130 -19.19 4.11 -16.46
C VAL A 130 -18.94 5.62 -16.48
N ALA A 131 -19.92 6.41 -16.96
CA ALA A 131 -19.81 7.86 -16.99
C ALA A 131 -19.74 8.49 -15.59
N ASP A 132 -20.45 7.96 -14.61
CA ASP A 132 -20.40 8.45 -13.23
C ASP A 132 -19.16 7.94 -12.51
N TYR A 133 -18.74 6.70 -12.76
CA TYR A 133 -17.48 6.16 -12.24
C TYR A 133 -16.26 7.01 -12.67
N LEU A 134 -16.23 7.45 -13.93
CA LEU A 134 -15.15 8.30 -14.45
C LEU A 134 -15.13 9.73 -13.86
N LYS A 135 -16.18 10.15 -13.15
CA LYS A 135 -16.22 11.43 -12.43
C LYS A 135 -15.64 11.33 -11.01
N LEU A 136 -15.43 10.10 -10.51
CA LEU A 136 -14.86 9.86 -9.19
C LEU A 136 -13.34 9.97 -9.27
N ASP A 137 -12.85 11.17 -9.04
CA ASP A 137 -11.44 11.49 -8.96
C ASP A 137 -11.04 11.94 -7.54
N ASP A 138 -9.76 12.21 -7.34
CA ASP A 138 -9.23 12.67 -6.04
C ASP A 138 -9.89 13.96 -5.57
N HIS A 139 -10.30 14.86 -6.48
CA HIS A 139 -10.94 16.13 -6.14
C HIS A 139 -12.31 15.91 -5.52
N VAL A 140 -13.07 14.94 -6.01
CA VAL A 140 -14.38 14.57 -5.45
C VAL A 140 -14.19 14.08 -4.00
N PHE A 141 -13.28 13.13 -3.78
CA PHE A 141 -13.03 12.62 -2.43
C PHE A 141 -12.50 13.72 -1.50
N MET A 142 -11.54 14.52 -1.94
CA MET A 142 -10.99 15.62 -1.15
C MET A 142 -12.04 16.66 -0.79
N THR A 143 -13.01 16.92 -1.68
CA THR A 143 -14.12 17.83 -1.40
C THR A 143 -14.98 17.30 -0.25
N TYR A 144 -15.39 16.03 -0.30
CA TYR A 144 -16.20 15.44 0.77
C TYR A 144 -15.42 15.36 2.08
N ILE A 145 -14.18 14.94 2.08
CA ILE A 145 -13.35 14.91 3.28
C ILE A 145 -13.22 16.29 3.92
N ASN A 146 -13.09 17.34 3.09
CA ASN A 146 -13.06 18.72 3.59
C ASN A 146 -14.42 19.17 4.19
N MET A 147 -15.53 18.74 3.63
CA MET A 147 -16.85 18.99 4.21
C MET A 147 -17.02 18.25 5.53
N TRP A 148 -16.60 17.00 5.62
CA TRP A 148 -16.75 16.15 6.81
C TRP A 148 -15.89 16.59 8.00
N ARG A 149 -14.86 17.42 7.81
CA ARG A 149 -14.07 17.97 8.93
C ARG A 149 -14.89 18.71 9.99
N ASN A 150 -16.09 19.17 9.62
CA ASN A 150 -17.05 19.86 10.49
C ASN A 150 -18.35 19.05 10.73
N HIS A 151 -18.33 17.75 10.41
CA HIS A 151 -19.48 16.88 10.62
C HIS A 151 -19.79 16.74 12.12
N PRO A 152 -21.09 16.62 12.52
CA PRO A 152 -21.48 16.45 13.93
C PRO A 152 -20.90 15.17 14.58
N ASP A 153 -20.70 14.11 13.81
CA ASP A 153 -20.06 12.91 14.32
C ASP A 153 -18.56 13.18 14.59
N ALA A 154 -18.17 13.00 15.85
CA ALA A 154 -16.84 13.34 16.33
C ALA A 154 -15.75 12.48 15.67
N ILE A 155 -16.04 11.20 15.37
CA ILE A 155 -15.07 10.29 14.73
C ILE A 155 -14.84 10.71 13.29
N LEU A 156 -15.89 10.89 12.49
CA LEU A 156 -15.78 11.31 11.10
C LEU A 156 -15.07 12.67 10.99
N SER A 157 -15.41 13.62 11.86
CA SER A 157 -14.78 14.94 11.91
C SER A 157 -13.29 14.86 12.25
N ASP A 158 -12.90 14.09 13.27
CA ASP A 158 -11.49 13.96 13.67
C ASP A 158 -10.66 13.23 12.60
N LEU A 159 -11.14 12.10 12.06
CA LEU A 159 -10.44 11.38 10.99
C LEU A 159 -10.25 12.26 9.75
N SER A 160 -11.26 13.07 9.38
CA SER A 160 -11.18 14.02 8.27
C SER A 160 -10.11 15.10 8.51
N ARG A 161 -10.07 15.65 9.72
CA ARG A 161 -9.01 16.62 10.11
C ARG A 161 -7.64 16.00 10.08
N ARG A 162 -7.46 14.80 10.66
CA ARG A 162 -6.19 14.07 10.63
C ARG A 162 -5.71 13.84 9.22
N PHE A 163 -6.61 13.44 8.32
CA PHE A 163 -6.27 13.21 6.91
C PHE A 163 -5.82 14.50 6.22
N LEU A 164 -6.59 15.58 6.33
CA LEU A 164 -6.29 16.87 5.72
C LEU A 164 -5.02 17.53 6.31
N ASP A 165 -4.81 17.41 7.60
CA ASP A 165 -3.65 17.95 8.32
C ASP A 165 -2.40 17.05 8.20
N ARG A 166 -2.48 15.93 7.47
CA ARG A 166 -1.40 14.94 7.32
C ARG A 166 -0.89 14.41 8.66
N LYS A 167 -1.81 14.04 9.54
CA LYS A 167 -1.55 13.43 10.86
C LYS A 167 -1.89 11.94 10.82
N PRO A 168 -1.06 11.08 10.17
CA PRO A 168 -1.33 9.65 10.04
C PRO A 168 -1.37 8.96 11.40
N LEU A 169 -1.99 7.80 11.43
CA LEU A 169 -1.79 6.87 12.52
C LEU A 169 -0.31 6.47 12.60
N LYS A 170 0.22 6.36 13.79
CA LYS A 170 1.57 5.83 14.04
C LYS A 170 1.52 4.31 13.97
N SER A 171 2.61 3.68 13.57
CA SER A 171 2.69 2.22 13.56
C SER A 171 3.94 1.70 14.25
N ILE A 172 3.82 0.48 14.76
CA ILE A 172 4.92 -0.33 15.29
C ILE A 172 4.95 -1.68 14.57
N VAL A 173 6.13 -2.28 14.48
CA VAL A 173 6.31 -3.63 13.96
C VAL A 173 5.79 -4.64 14.97
N ILE A 174 5.10 -5.66 14.48
CA ILE A 174 4.59 -6.78 15.28
C ILE A 174 5.04 -8.10 14.66
N ASP A 175 5.10 -9.14 15.47
CA ASP A 175 5.36 -10.51 15.04
C ASP A 175 4.33 -11.48 15.65
N ASP A 176 4.44 -12.74 15.31
CA ASP A 176 3.50 -13.75 15.80
C ASP A 176 3.58 -13.96 17.32
N ASN A 177 4.72 -13.64 17.95
CA ASN A 177 4.90 -13.77 19.41
C ASN A 177 4.26 -12.59 20.15
N THR A 178 4.25 -11.40 19.54
CA THR A 178 3.70 -10.19 20.13
C THR A 178 2.24 -9.94 19.75
N ALA A 179 1.71 -10.63 18.75
CA ALA A 179 0.31 -10.51 18.34
C ALA A 179 -0.73 -10.68 19.49
N PRO A 180 -0.54 -11.56 20.48
CA PRO A 180 -1.46 -11.65 21.61
C PRO A 180 -1.56 -10.38 22.47
N LEU A 181 -0.52 -9.53 22.49
CA LEU A 181 -0.51 -8.28 23.25
C LEU A 181 -1.37 -7.17 22.62
N LEU A 182 -1.79 -7.34 21.36
CA LEU A 182 -2.55 -6.32 20.64
C LEU A 182 -3.92 -6.02 21.28
N GLU A 183 -4.57 -7.02 21.87
CA GLU A 183 -5.82 -6.81 22.58
C GLU A 183 -5.67 -5.86 23.77
N ASP A 184 -4.55 -5.93 24.48
CA ASP A 184 -4.28 -5.03 25.59
C ASP A 184 -3.98 -3.62 25.12
N LEU A 185 -3.27 -3.47 24.00
CA LEU A 185 -3.06 -2.16 23.37
C LEU A 185 -4.38 -1.54 22.89
N GLU A 186 -5.27 -2.32 22.28
CA GLU A 186 -6.60 -1.86 21.84
C GLU A 186 -7.46 -1.41 23.03
N LYS A 187 -7.40 -2.12 24.17
CA LYS A 187 -8.05 -1.69 25.41
C LYS A 187 -7.49 -0.36 25.92
N LEU A 188 -6.16 -0.19 25.91
CA LEU A 188 -5.54 1.07 26.32
C LEU A 188 -5.93 2.23 25.41
N VAL A 189 -6.03 2.00 24.10
CA VAL A 189 -6.55 2.99 23.14
C VAL A 189 -8.01 3.35 23.47
N ALA A 190 -8.84 2.36 23.82
CA ALA A 190 -10.21 2.61 24.24
C ALA A 190 -10.29 3.40 25.55
N TYR A 191 -9.47 3.09 26.55
CA TYR A 191 -9.39 3.85 27.81
C TYR A 191 -8.94 5.30 27.61
N ALA A 192 -8.13 5.56 26.58
CA ALA A 192 -7.74 6.92 26.18
C ALA A 192 -8.84 7.69 25.44
N GLY A 193 -10.04 7.11 25.30
CA GLY A 193 -11.19 7.77 24.67
C GLY A 193 -11.30 7.58 23.15
N TYR A 194 -10.43 6.78 22.52
CA TYR A 194 -10.51 6.46 21.11
C TYR A 194 -11.34 5.18 20.88
N ASN A 195 -12.12 5.14 19.82
CA ASN A 195 -12.78 3.91 19.39
C ASN A 195 -11.80 3.04 18.58
N PRO A 196 -11.35 1.87 19.09
CA PRO A 196 -10.36 1.04 18.39
C PRO A 196 -10.77 0.65 16.96
N ALA A 197 -12.06 0.48 16.68
CA ALA A 197 -12.54 0.14 15.35
C ALA A 197 -12.18 1.18 14.25
N TYR A 198 -11.87 2.42 14.65
CA TYR A 198 -11.53 3.51 13.74
C TYR A 198 -10.15 4.10 13.97
N TYR A 199 -9.50 3.76 15.09
CA TYR A 199 -8.22 4.33 15.47
C TYR A 199 -7.11 3.29 15.60
N THR A 200 -7.44 2.00 15.43
CA THR A 200 -6.43 0.94 15.35
C THR A 200 -6.62 0.10 14.10
N ALA A 201 -5.52 -0.41 13.57
CA ALA A 201 -5.54 -1.38 12.47
C ALA A 201 -4.33 -2.31 12.56
N ARG A 202 -4.49 -3.50 11.98
CA ARG A 202 -3.41 -4.45 11.72
C ARG A 202 -3.23 -4.52 10.21
N ASN A 203 -2.00 -4.49 9.76
CA ASN A 203 -1.70 -4.59 8.35
C ASN A 203 -0.59 -5.61 8.13
N ASP A 204 -0.89 -6.61 7.34
CA ASP A 204 0.02 -7.64 6.86
C ASP A 204 0.37 -7.33 5.40
N ALA A 205 0.90 -6.12 5.15
CA ALA A 205 1.29 -5.74 3.80
C ALA A 205 2.42 -6.64 3.32
N TYR A 206 2.20 -7.31 2.19
CA TYR A 206 3.26 -7.99 1.50
C TYR A 206 3.16 -7.73 0.00
N ASP A 207 4.29 -7.58 -0.67
CA ASP A 207 4.42 -7.68 -2.11
C ASP A 207 5.72 -8.40 -2.43
N LEU A 208 5.72 -9.09 -3.57
CA LEU A 208 6.89 -9.78 -4.07
C LEU A 208 7.62 -8.83 -5.03
N PRO A 209 8.88 -8.47 -4.74
CA PRO A 209 9.66 -7.62 -5.64
C PRO A 209 9.86 -8.26 -7.01
N TYR A 210 9.96 -9.57 -7.02
CA TYR A 210 9.99 -10.41 -8.21
C TYR A 210 9.25 -11.73 -7.92
N ASP A 211 8.21 -12.01 -8.68
CA ASP A 211 7.39 -13.22 -8.49
C ASP A 211 8.14 -14.47 -8.87
N ASP A 212 7.97 -15.50 -8.06
CA ASP A 212 8.52 -16.80 -8.33
C ASP A 212 7.77 -17.51 -9.48
N TYR A 213 8.51 -18.07 -10.44
CA TYR A 213 7.92 -18.89 -11.47
C TYR A 213 7.37 -20.18 -10.87
N LYS A 214 6.06 -20.30 -10.90
CA LYS A 214 5.34 -21.53 -10.49
C LYS A 214 4.70 -22.16 -11.73
N PRO A 215 5.34 -23.15 -12.36
CA PRO A 215 4.88 -23.71 -13.63
C PRO A 215 3.48 -24.37 -13.56
N ASN A 216 2.99 -24.67 -12.36
CA ASN A 216 1.72 -25.38 -12.14
C ASN A 216 0.58 -24.48 -11.65
N VAL A 217 0.71 -23.14 -11.71
CA VAL A 217 -0.37 -22.21 -11.34
C VAL A 217 -1.23 -21.90 -12.55
N ALA A 218 -2.56 -21.87 -12.38
CA ALA A 218 -3.54 -21.66 -13.45
C ALA A 218 -3.38 -20.34 -14.24
N LYS A 219 -2.62 -19.36 -13.71
CA LYS A 219 -2.19 -18.13 -14.39
C LYS A 219 -0.76 -17.82 -13.96
N PRO A 220 0.26 -18.42 -14.58
CA PRO A 220 1.64 -18.05 -14.34
C PRO A 220 1.81 -16.55 -14.74
N ARG A 221 2.36 -15.74 -13.85
CA ARG A 221 2.79 -14.39 -14.22
C ARG A 221 3.89 -14.52 -15.26
N THR A 222 3.87 -13.63 -16.24
CA THR A 222 4.86 -13.63 -17.32
C THR A 222 6.24 -13.32 -16.75
N GLN A 223 7.17 -14.24 -16.94
CA GLN A 223 8.57 -14.09 -16.51
C GLN A 223 9.34 -13.12 -17.43
N ILE A 224 10.50 -12.70 -17.00
CA ILE A 224 11.40 -11.89 -17.82
C ILE A 224 12.42 -12.82 -18.45
N ASP A 225 12.24 -13.07 -19.76
CA ASP A 225 13.09 -13.99 -20.52
C ASP A 225 14.17 -13.25 -21.31
N PHE A 226 15.36 -13.83 -21.36
CA PHE A 226 16.51 -13.34 -22.14
C PHE A 226 16.79 -14.29 -23.31
N LEU A 227 17.06 -13.67 -24.46
CA LEU A 227 17.55 -14.35 -25.64
C LEU A 227 19.08 -14.38 -25.59
N LEU A 228 19.67 -15.57 -25.56
CA LEU A 228 21.09 -15.79 -25.57
C LEU A 228 21.64 -15.82 -27.00
N GLY A 229 22.97 -15.70 -27.15
CA GLY A 229 23.66 -15.70 -28.44
C GLY A 229 23.51 -16.98 -29.25
N ASP A 230 23.16 -18.10 -28.62
CA ASP A 230 22.86 -19.39 -29.24
C ASP A 230 21.37 -19.56 -29.66
N GLY A 231 20.56 -18.52 -29.42
CA GLY A 231 19.12 -18.53 -29.70
C GLY A 231 18.25 -19.18 -28.63
N THR A 232 18.83 -19.62 -27.51
CA THR A 232 18.08 -20.17 -26.38
C THR A 232 17.50 -19.07 -25.51
N HIS A 233 16.40 -19.36 -24.80
CA HIS A 233 15.76 -18.46 -23.83
C HIS A 233 16.11 -18.91 -22.41
N ARG A 234 16.42 -17.95 -21.53
CA ARG A 234 16.63 -18.20 -20.11
C ARG A 234 15.94 -17.10 -19.28
N GLU A 235 15.37 -17.49 -18.16
CA GLU A 235 14.70 -16.60 -17.22
C GLU A 235 15.72 -15.79 -16.43
N LEU A 236 15.35 -14.53 -16.08
CA LEU A 236 16.23 -13.57 -15.41
C LEU A 236 16.86 -14.12 -14.12
N SER A 237 16.08 -14.78 -13.25
CA SER A 237 16.61 -15.30 -11.97
C SER A 237 17.58 -16.48 -12.14
N GLU A 238 17.63 -17.09 -13.31
CA GLU A 238 18.66 -18.11 -13.64
C GLU A 238 19.98 -17.46 -14.06
N LEU A 239 19.93 -16.24 -14.56
CA LEU A 239 21.07 -15.49 -15.08
C LEU A 239 21.66 -14.53 -14.06
N SER A 240 20.81 -13.93 -13.23
CA SER A 240 21.18 -12.94 -12.24
C SER A 240 21.20 -13.51 -10.82
N PRO A 241 22.38 -13.68 -10.18
CA PRO A 241 22.46 -14.06 -8.76
C PRO A 241 21.76 -13.05 -7.84
N LEU A 242 21.77 -11.76 -8.20
CA LEU A 242 21.11 -10.71 -7.42
C LEU A 242 19.59 -10.89 -7.44
N VAL A 243 18.99 -11.06 -8.62
CA VAL A 243 17.55 -11.31 -8.74
C VAL A 243 17.18 -12.65 -8.11
N ALA A 244 18.00 -13.68 -8.24
CA ALA A 244 17.81 -14.96 -7.57
C ALA A 244 17.78 -14.82 -6.03
N ALA A 245 18.59 -13.92 -5.46
CA ALA A 245 18.64 -13.67 -4.02
C ALA A 245 17.39 -12.92 -3.50
N ILE A 246 16.79 -12.04 -4.31
CA ILE A 246 15.57 -11.30 -3.93
C ILE A 246 14.28 -11.99 -4.39
N LYS A 247 14.39 -13.01 -5.25
CA LYS A 247 13.26 -13.82 -5.71
C LYS A 247 12.55 -14.48 -4.54
N GLY A 248 11.24 -14.35 -4.48
CA GLY A 248 10.45 -14.94 -3.41
C GLY A 248 10.67 -14.36 -2.01
N GLN A 249 11.50 -13.31 -1.87
CA GLN A 249 11.63 -12.58 -0.61
C GLN A 249 10.31 -11.85 -0.35
N VAL A 250 9.52 -12.41 0.57
CA VAL A 250 8.31 -11.76 1.07
C VAL A 250 8.72 -10.92 2.27
N SER A 251 8.67 -9.60 2.12
CA SER A 251 8.85 -8.71 3.27
C SER A 251 7.54 -8.69 4.05
N PHE A 252 7.46 -9.44 5.15
CA PHE A 252 6.36 -9.35 6.09
C PHE A 252 6.61 -8.15 7.00
N ASP A 253 6.11 -6.99 6.62
CA ASP A 253 6.09 -5.81 7.48
C ASP A 253 4.74 -5.75 8.20
N LYS A 254 4.52 -6.71 9.12
CA LYS A 254 3.33 -6.74 9.98
C LYS A 254 3.37 -5.55 10.92
N ARG A 255 2.35 -4.70 10.86
CA ARG A 255 2.26 -3.49 11.67
C ARG A 255 0.94 -3.37 12.39
N PHE A 256 1.01 -2.82 13.60
CA PHE A 256 -0.13 -2.32 14.34
C PHE A 256 -0.14 -0.79 14.29
N PHE A 257 -1.26 -0.22 13.90
CA PHE A 257 -1.49 1.22 13.78
C PHE A 257 -2.32 1.74 14.94
N PHE A 258 -2.02 2.95 15.41
CA PHE A 258 -2.69 3.58 16.55
C PHE A 258 -2.54 5.11 16.51
N PRO A 259 -3.33 5.90 17.28
CA PRO A 259 -3.17 7.35 17.37
C PRO A 259 -1.80 7.72 17.91
N LYS A 260 -1.08 8.61 17.22
CA LYS A 260 0.25 9.09 17.68
C LYS A 260 0.20 9.69 19.08
N ASP A 261 -0.95 10.23 19.47
CA ASP A 261 -1.21 10.84 20.78
C ASP A 261 -0.93 9.86 21.93
N MET A 262 -1.10 8.54 21.73
CA MET A 262 -0.74 7.49 22.69
C MET A 262 0.74 7.48 23.10
N LEU A 263 1.61 8.13 22.33
CA LEU A 263 3.04 8.27 22.62
C LEU A 263 3.37 9.59 23.33
N ASN A 264 2.37 10.44 23.66
CA ASN A 264 2.61 11.69 24.35
C ASN A 264 3.25 11.43 25.72
N ILE A 265 4.33 12.16 26.02
CA ILE A 265 5.09 12.05 27.28
C ILE A 265 4.43 12.89 28.39
N GLU A 266 3.74 13.95 28.02
CA GLU A 266 3.02 14.88 28.91
C GLU A 266 1.51 14.87 28.56
N PRO A 267 0.80 13.74 28.78
CA PRO A 267 -0.64 13.70 28.58
C PRO A 267 -1.37 14.42 29.72
N ASP A 268 -2.66 14.69 29.50
CA ASP A 268 -3.54 15.15 30.59
C ASP A 268 -3.49 14.14 31.75
N GLU A 269 -3.59 14.64 32.98
CA GLU A 269 -3.50 13.82 34.21
C GLU A 269 -4.43 12.60 34.18
N LEU A 270 -5.63 12.77 33.59
CA LEU A 270 -6.63 11.69 33.47
C LEU A 270 -6.14 10.47 32.71
N PHE A 271 -5.26 10.64 31.73
CA PHE A 271 -4.77 9.56 30.85
C PHE A 271 -3.29 9.22 31.08
N ALA A 272 -2.63 9.84 32.05
CA ALA A 272 -1.19 9.70 32.27
C ALA A 272 -0.75 8.23 32.43
N ASP A 273 -1.45 7.47 33.28
CA ASP A 273 -1.15 6.05 33.51
C ASP A 273 -1.43 5.18 32.29
N THR A 274 -2.51 5.47 31.55
CA THR A 274 -2.86 4.75 30.31
C THR A 274 -1.77 4.93 29.27
N PHE A 275 -1.31 6.15 29.05
CA PHE A 275 -0.27 6.44 28.06
C PHE A 275 1.10 5.93 28.51
N LYS A 276 1.42 5.99 29.79
CA LYS A 276 2.64 5.38 30.33
C LYS A 276 2.63 3.88 30.10
N THR A 277 1.54 3.21 30.44
CA THR A 277 1.37 1.76 30.24
C THR A 277 1.47 1.42 28.76
N PHE A 278 0.81 2.19 27.87
CA PHE A 278 0.88 1.95 26.43
C PHE A 278 2.33 2.03 25.92
N ARG A 279 3.08 3.05 26.33
CA ARG A 279 4.49 3.21 25.93
C ARG A 279 5.39 2.09 26.43
N SER A 280 5.10 1.46 27.56
CA SER A 280 5.91 0.34 28.09
C SER A 280 5.90 -0.90 27.21
N TYR A 281 4.92 -1.03 26.32
CA TYR A 281 4.86 -2.09 25.31
C TYR A 281 5.72 -1.80 24.07
N ILE A 282 6.28 -0.59 23.94
CA ILE A 282 6.94 -0.17 22.69
C ILE A 282 8.42 0.07 22.94
N HIS A 283 9.26 -0.68 22.24
CA HIS A 283 10.70 -0.47 22.23
C HIS A 283 11.23 -0.44 20.78
N ASN A 284 12.02 0.59 20.43
CA ASN A 284 12.62 0.75 19.09
C ASN A 284 11.61 0.58 17.92
N ASN A 285 10.41 1.16 18.05
CA ASN A 285 9.30 1.03 17.09
C ASN A 285 8.79 -0.41 16.87
N ALA A 286 9.05 -1.31 17.78
CA ALA A 286 8.51 -2.67 17.79
C ALA A 286 7.68 -2.91 19.05
N LEU A 287 6.70 -3.82 18.96
CA LEU A 287 5.93 -4.31 20.09
C LEU A 287 6.78 -5.27 20.90
N THR A 288 6.80 -5.09 22.21
CA THR A 288 7.53 -5.95 23.15
C THR A 288 6.66 -6.25 24.37
N THR A 289 7.01 -7.29 25.12
CA THR A 289 6.42 -7.47 26.45
C THR A 289 6.74 -6.27 27.33
N PRO A 290 5.79 -5.79 28.15
CA PRO A 290 6.02 -4.63 29.01
C PRO A 290 7.24 -4.82 29.89
N ASN A 291 8.12 -3.84 29.92
CA ASN A 291 9.18 -3.82 30.91
C ASN A 291 8.66 -3.09 32.16
N PRO A 292 8.56 -3.77 33.31
CA PRO A 292 8.04 -3.17 34.54
C PRO A 292 8.93 -2.04 35.10
N GLU A 293 10.14 -1.86 34.55
CA GLU A 293 11.11 -0.85 35.00
C GLU A 293 11.17 0.42 34.12
N SER A 294 10.29 0.55 33.10
CA SER A 294 10.30 1.68 32.14
C SER A 294 9.26 2.75 32.47
#